data_323136335de3b83c94b4ec0492b72c38
#
_entry.id   323136335de3b83c94b4ec0492b72c38
#
_cell.length_a   1.000
_cell.length_b   1.000
_cell.length_c   1.000
_cell.angle_alpha   90.00
_cell.angle_beta   90.00
_cell.angle_gamma   90.00
#
_symmetry.space_group_name_H-M   'P 1'
#
loop_
_entity.id
_entity.type
_entity.pdbx_description
1 polymer ?
#
loop_
_entity_poly.entity_id
_entity_poly.type
_entity_poly.pdbx_seq_one_letter_code
_entity_poly.pdbx_strand_id
1 'polypeptide(L)'
;MPDGPLIVQSDRSVLLEVAHPHAADARHDLAVFAELERAPEHIHTYRITRLGLWNARAAGHTAEEILGTLEKYSKYAVPASVTIDIAETVNRYGRLTIERDAEGTLILRGTDAAVLSEVSRSKKVSTLLEGKREDGSYEVAAWARGQLKQELLKLGWPAEDNAGYKPGAHHDIDLATDGWALRHYQEKAVSNFLEGGSGVVVLPCGAGKTLVGAGAMAATKTDTLILVTNTVSARQWRDELLKRTSLTPDEIGEYSGATKEIKPVTIATYQILTAKRGGEFAHLALLDALDWGLVIYDEVHLLPAPVFKLTAELQARRRLGLTATLVREDGRESDVFSLIGPKRFDAPWKEIEQEGFISPAECKEIRIDLDPEERLIYAAASDAERYRLAATSPVKIAIAKKLIAAHPGERVLVIGQYLDQL
;
A
#
# COMPACT_ATOMS: atom_id res chain seq x y z
N MET A 1 -17.17 -7.44 -33.70
CA MET A 1 -16.26 -7.92 -32.67
C MET A 1 -15.97 -6.72 -31.79
N PRO A 2 -15.92 -6.83 -30.49
CA PRO A 2 -15.52 -5.70 -29.68
C PRO A 2 -14.08 -5.31 -30.05
N ASP A 3 -13.90 -4.08 -30.47
CA ASP A 3 -12.60 -3.50 -30.81
C ASP A 3 -12.07 -2.78 -29.57
N GLY A 4 -11.67 -3.55 -28.55
CA GLY A 4 -11.21 -3.01 -27.27
C GLY A 4 -9.68 -2.99 -27.16
N PRO A 5 -9.12 -2.14 -26.26
CA PRO A 5 -7.68 -2.00 -26.07
C PRO A 5 -7.06 -3.16 -25.28
N LEU A 6 -7.85 -4.05 -24.66
CA LEU A 6 -7.34 -5.08 -23.77
C LEU A 6 -7.25 -6.45 -24.43
N ILE A 7 -6.19 -7.19 -24.12
CA ILE A 7 -6.05 -8.61 -24.42
C ILE A 7 -5.81 -9.33 -23.11
N VAL A 8 -6.81 -10.10 -22.67
CA VAL A 8 -6.73 -10.88 -21.42
C VAL A 8 -6.15 -12.26 -21.73
N GLN A 9 -5.09 -12.63 -21.02
CA GLN A 9 -4.40 -13.91 -21.17
C GLN A 9 -4.81 -14.88 -20.06
N SER A 10 -4.69 -16.18 -20.33
CA SER A 10 -5.09 -17.24 -19.39
C SER A 10 -4.27 -17.29 -18.10
N ASP A 11 -3.08 -16.68 -18.10
CA ASP A 11 -2.21 -16.51 -16.91
C ASP A 11 -2.57 -15.28 -16.04
N ARG A 12 -3.69 -14.61 -16.35
CA ARG A 12 -4.16 -13.38 -15.71
C ARG A 12 -3.32 -12.13 -16.00
N SER A 13 -2.47 -12.18 -17.01
CA SER A 13 -1.88 -10.97 -17.59
C SER A 13 -2.90 -10.28 -18.48
N VAL A 14 -2.92 -8.97 -18.46
CA VAL A 14 -3.75 -8.12 -19.31
C VAL A 14 -2.85 -7.17 -20.08
N LEU A 15 -2.85 -7.25 -21.39
CA LEU A 15 -2.12 -6.34 -22.26
C LEU A 15 -3.04 -5.17 -22.63
N LEU A 16 -2.57 -3.95 -22.52
CA LEU A 16 -3.27 -2.73 -22.91
C LEU A 16 -2.56 -2.08 -24.10
N GLU A 17 -3.25 -1.94 -25.22
CA GLU A 17 -2.77 -1.19 -26.40
C GLU A 17 -2.87 0.32 -26.12
N VAL A 18 -1.72 0.99 -25.89
CA VAL A 18 -1.66 2.40 -25.41
C VAL A 18 -2.23 3.40 -26.42
N ALA A 19 -2.04 3.13 -27.72
CA ALA A 19 -2.51 4.01 -28.80
C ALA A 19 -4.01 3.91 -29.10
N HIS A 20 -4.73 2.97 -28.47
CA HIS A 20 -6.16 2.79 -28.71
C HIS A 20 -6.99 3.96 -28.14
N PRO A 21 -8.05 4.45 -28.83
CA PRO A 21 -8.87 5.59 -28.37
C PRO A 21 -9.44 5.42 -26.96
N HIS A 22 -9.80 4.18 -26.56
CA HIS A 22 -10.34 3.85 -25.24
C HIS A 22 -9.28 3.40 -24.23
N ALA A 23 -7.98 3.56 -24.51
CA ALA A 23 -6.93 3.09 -23.63
C ALA A 23 -6.91 3.82 -22.26
N ALA A 24 -7.26 5.10 -22.22
CA ALA A 24 -7.30 5.87 -20.98
C ALA A 24 -8.42 5.38 -20.05
N ASP A 25 -9.63 5.19 -20.59
CA ASP A 25 -10.78 4.69 -19.81
C ASP A 25 -10.54 3.25 -19.34
N ALA A 26 -10.03 2.39 -20.23
CA ALA A 26 -9.70 1.01 -19.88
C ALA A 26 -8.62 0.92 -18.78
N ARG A 27 -7.62 1.81 -18.83
CA ARG A 27 -6.58 1.91 -17.80
C ARG A 27 -7.16 2.31 -16.44
N HIS A 28 -8.04 3.30 -16.43
CA HIS A 28 -8.70 3.78 -15.22
C HIS A 28 -9.50 2.65 -14.58
N ASP A 29 -10.39 2.00 -15.33
CA ASP A 29 -11.22 0.93 -14.81
C ASP A 29 -10.42 -0.31 -14.41
N LEU A 30 -9.33 -0.64 -15.15
CA LEU A 30 -8.46 -1.78 -14.86
C LEU A 30 -7.64 -1.59 -13.57
N ALA A 31 -7.23 -0.36 -13.25
CA ALA A 31 -6.44 -0.04 -12.06
C ALA A 31 -7.17 -0.35 -10.74
N VAL A 32 -8.48 -0.54 -10.76
CA VAL A 32 -9.29 -0.94 -9.60
C VAL A 32 -8.85 -2.30 -9.05
N PHE A 33 -8.53 -3.27 -9.95
CA PHE A 33 -8.31 -4.67 -9.57
C PHE A 33 -7.06 -5.31 -10.18
N ALA A 34 -6.30 -4.59 -11.01
CA ALA A 34 -5.08 -5.08 -11.64
C ALA A 34 -3.92 -4.13 -11.41
N GLU A 35 -2.72 -4.68 -11.32
CA GLU A 35 -1.48 -3.97 -11.04
C GLU A 35 -0.65 -3.82 -12.32
N LEU A 36 -0.10 -2.62 -12.55
CA LEU A 36 0.79 -2.38 -13.69
C LEU A 36 2.14 -3.03 -13.43
N GLU A 37 2.51 -4.02 -14.26
CA GLU A 37 3.82 -4.70 -14.18
C GLU A 37 4.85 -4.06 -15.09
N ARG A 38 4.45 -3.70 -16.32
CA ARG A 38 5.35 -3.12 -17.33
C ARG A 38 4.61 -2.08 -18.15
N ALA A 39 5.31 -1.00 -18.49
CA ALA A 39 4.76 0.11 -19.25
C ALA A 39 5.67 0.54 -20.43
N PRO A 40 6.03 -0.36 -21.38
CA PRO A 40 6.72 0.06 -22.60
C PRO A 40 5.81 0.93 -23.47
N GLU A 41 6.40 1.64 -24.44
CA GLU A 41 5.76 2.72 -25.20
C GLU A 41 4.39 2.36 -25.83
N HIS A 42 4.25 1.12 -26.33
CA HIS A 42 3.06 0.73 -27.11
C HIS A 42 2.09 -0.20 -26.41
N ILE A 43 2.57 -1.04 -25.49
CA ILE A 43 1.74 -2.04 -24.81
C ILE A 43 2.10 -2.06 -23.34
N HIS A 44 1.13 -1.74 -22.48
CA HIS A 44 1.28 -1.92 -21.04
C HIS A 44 0.84 -3.31 -20.63
N THR A 45 1.54 -3.91 -19.66
CA THR A 45 1.16 -5.21 -19.08
C THR A 45 0.67 -5.00 -17.66
N TYR A 46 -0.54 -5.46 -17.41
CA TYR A 46 -1.14 -5.51 -16.07
C TYR A 46 -1.25 -6.95 -15.60
N ARG A 47 -1.29 -7.14 -14.30
CA ARG A 47 -1.50 -8.44 -13.65
C ARG A 47 -2.72 -8.38 -12.76
N ILE A 48 -3.67 -9.32 -12.95
CA ILE A 48 -4.77 -9.54 -12.03
C ILE A 48 -4.27 -10.44 -10.91
N THR A 49 -4.12 -9.88 -9.71
CA THR A 49 -3.67 -10.61 -8.53
C THR A 49 -4.84 -10.92 -7.60
N ARG A 50 -4.74 -11.97 -6.77
CA ARG A 50 -5.74 -12.22 -5.72
C ARG A 50 -5.90 -11.02 -4.79
N LEU A 51 -4.79 -10.40 -4.46
CA LEU A 51 -4.79 -9.22 -3.58
C LEU A 51 -5.48 -8.02 -4.23
N GLY A 52 -5.25 -7.78 -5.52
CA GLY A 52 -5.96 -6.75 -6.30
C GLY A 52 -7.47 -6.98 -6.31
N LEU A 53 -7.90 -8.23 -6.52
CA LEU A 53 -9.32 -8.60 -6.49
C LEU A 53 -9.95 -8.42 -5.10
N TRP A 54 -9.25 -8.80 -4.02
CA TRP A 54 -9.75 -8.59 -2.66
C TRP A 54 -9.77 -7.11 -2.26
N ASN A 55 -8.80 -6.31 -2.72
CA ASN A 55 -8.84 -4.86 -2.55
C ASN A 55 -10.05 -4.24 -3.26
N ALA A 56 -10.33 -4.65 -4.51
CA ALA A 56 -11.50 -4.20 -5.24
C ALA A 56 -12.80 -4.59 -4.50
N ARG A 57 -12.89 -5.83 -4.01
CA ARG A 57 -14.05 -6.29 -3.25
C ARG A 57 -14.24 -5.53 -1.94
N ALA A 58 -13.17 -5.27 -1.20
CA ALA A 58 -13.18 -4.47 0.02
C ALA A 58 -13.58 -3.01 -0.22
N ALA A 59 -13.35 -2.49 -1.44
CA ALA A 59 -13.82 -1.18 -1.89
C ALA A 59 -15.28 -1.19 -2.39
N GLY A 60 -15.97 -2.35 -2.39
CA GLY A 60 -17.37 -2.50 -2.76
C GLY A 60 -17.64 -3.04 -4.17
N HIS A 61 -16.60 -3.25 -4.97
CA HIS A 61 -16.78 -3.78 -6.34
C HIS A 61 -17.18 -5.26 -6.32
N THR A 62 -18.08 -5.63 -7.23
CA THR A 62 -18.55 -7.01 -7.38
C THR A 62 -17.76 -7.77 -8.44
N ALA A 63 -17.89 -9.11 -8.45
CA ALA A 63 -17.28 -9.92 -9.51
C ALA A 63 -17.86 -9.58 -10.89
N GLU A 64 -19.15 -9.29 -10.94
CA GLU A 64 -19.85 -8.91 -12.18
C GLU A 64 -19.32 -7.59 -12.74
N GLU A 65 -19.07 -6.59 -11.91
CA GLU A 65 -18.48 -5.31 -12.33
C GLU A 65 -17.06 -5.50 -12.88
N ILE A 66 -16.24 -6.29 -12.20
CA ILE A 66 -14.86 -6.59 -12.63
C ILE A 66 -14.86 -7.31 -13.97
N LEU A 67 -15.68 -8.35 -14.10
CA LEU A 67 -15.82 -9.12 -15.34
C LEU A 67 -16.42 -8.25 -16.47
N GLY A 68 -17.43 -7.42 -16.17
CA GLY A 68 -17.99 -6.49 -17.11
C GLY A 68 -16.98 -5.47 -17.64
N THR A 69 -16.05 -5.02 -16.81
CA THR A 69 -14.93 -4.16 -17.23
C THR A 69 -14.03 -4.90 -18.23
N LEU A 70 -13.64 -6.13 -17.93
CA LEU A 70 -12.82 -6.92 -18.84
C LEU A 70 -13.55 -7.18 -20.17
N GLU A 71 -14.82 -7.57 -20.14
CA GLU A 71 -15.63 -7.83 -21.34
C GLU A 71 -15.82 -6.57 -22.18
N LYS A 72 -16.08 -5.42 -21.56
CA LYS A 72 -16.27 -4.12 -22.21
C LYS A 72 -15.06 -3.70 -23.04
N TYR A 73 -13.86 -3.92 -22.49
CA TYR A 73 -12.64 -3.41 -23.11
C TYR A 73 -11.79 -4.49 -23.81
N SER A 74 -12.16 -5.76 -23.74
CA SER A 74 -11.36 -6.84 -24.37
C SER A 74 -11.56 -6.88 -25.87
N LYS A 75 -10.44 -7.04 -26.59
CA LYS A 75 -10.40 -7.26 -28.04
C LYS A 75 -10.89 -8.68 -28.42
N TYR A 76 -10.68 -9.63 -27.53
CA TYR A 76 -11.06 -11.05 -27.69
C TYR A 76 -11.88 -11.49 -26.49
N ALA A 77 -12.57 -12.63 -26.62
CA ALA A 77 -13.30 -13.21 -25.50
C ALA A 77 -12.35 -13.46 -24.30
N VAL A 78 -12.77 -13.07 -23.11
CA VAL A 78 -12.03 -13.33 -21.87
C VAL A 78 -11.96 -14.86 -21.66
N PRO A 79 -10.79 -15.44 -21.37
CA PRO A 79 -10.67 -16.87 -21.14
C PRO A 79 -11.57 -17.35 -19.98
N ALA A 80 -12.34 -18.42 -20.18
CA ALA A 80 -13.28 -18.95 -19.20
C ALA A 80 -12.60 -19.30 -17.86
N SER A 81 -11.35 -19.78 -17.90
CA SER A 81 -10.56 -20.03 -16.68
C SER A 81 -10.32 -18.77 -15.85
N VAL A 82 -10.08 -17.64 -16.50
CA VAL A 82 -9.88 -16.34 -15.83
C VAL A 82 -11.20 -15.84 -15.24
N THR A 83 -12.30 -15.97 -15.98
CA THR A 83 -13.63 -15.57 -15.50
C THR A 83 -14.03 -16.34 -14.23
N ILE A 84 -13.83 -17.66 -14.22
CA ILE A 84 -14.13 -18.52 -13.07
C ILE A 84 -13.24 -18.15 -11.88
N ASP A 85 -11.92 -18.01 -12.10
CA ASP A 85 -10.96 -17.70 -11.03
C ASP A 85 -11.21 -16.31 -10.40
N ILE A 86 -11.57 -15.30 -11.20
CA ILE A 86 -11.94 -13.98 -10.70
C ILE A 86 -13.20 -14.07 -9.82
N ALA A 87 -14.26 -14.72 -10.31
CA ALA A 87 -15.51 -14.85 -9.56
C ALA A 87 -15.30 -15.59 -8.24
N GLU A 88 -14.57 -16.72 -8.26
CA GLU A 88 -14.24 -17.46 -7.04
C GLU A 88 -13.40 -16.63 -6.06
N THR A 89 -12.36 -15.93 -6.54
CA THR A 89 -11.47 -15.15 -5.69
C THR A 89 -12.21 -14.00 -5.04
N VAL A 90 -12.97 -13.22 -5.80
CA VAL A 90 -13.76 -12.09 -5.27
C VAL A 90 -14.78 -12.57 -4.24
N ASN A 91 -15.47 -13.68 -4.51
CA ASN A 91 -16.52 -14.21 -3.62
C ASN A 91 -15.97 -14.86 -2.34
N ARG A 92 -14.67 -15.06 -2.19
CA ARG A 92 -14.07 -15.52 -0.93
C ARG A 92 -13.98 -14.41 0.12
N TYR A 93 -13.84 -13.14 -0.28
CA TYR A 93 -13.81 -12.02 0.66
C TYR A 93 -15.21 -11.80 1.27
N GLY A 94 -15.24 -11.61 2.60
CA GLY A 94 -16.49 -11.44 3.36
C GLY A 94 -17.20 -12.73 3.73
N ARG A 95 -16.71 -13.92 3.30
CA ARG A 95 -17.23 -15.21 3.81
C ARG A 95 -16.81 -15.49 5.24
N LEU A 96 -15.69 -14.94 5.66
CA LEU A 96 -15.25 -14.93 7.06
C LEU A 96 -15.26 -13.49 7.57
N THR A 97 -15.79 -13.27 8.76
CA THR A 97 -15.80 -11.99 9.44
C THR A 97 -15.16 -12.11 10.82
N ILE A 98 -14.44 -11.08 11.24
CA ILE A 98 -14.01 -10.92 12.62
C ILE A 98 -14.84 -9.81 13.21
N GLU A 99 -15.60 -10.12 14.24
CA GLU A 99 -16.57 -9.22 14.87
C GLU A 99 -16.27 -9.11 16.36
N ARG A 100 -16.94 -8.18 17.01
CA ARG A 100 -16.94 -8.07 18.47
C ARG A 100 -18.37 -8.21 18.95
N ASP A 101 -18.60 -9.12 19.90
CA ASP A 101 -19.92 -9.27 20.50
C ASP A 101 -20.25 -8.17 21.53
N ALA A 102 -21.42 -8.26 22.14
CA ALA A 102 -21.89 -7.28 23.13
C ALA A 102 -21.02 -7.24 24.39
N GLU A 103 -20.38 -8.35 24.75
CA GLU A 103 -19.46 -8.48 25.88
C GLU A 103 -18.04 -7.99 25.53
N GLY A 104 -17.77 -7.68 24.28
CA GLY A 104 -16.47 -7.21 23.79
C GLY A 104 -15.51 -8.31 23.36
N THR A 105 -15.96 -9.57 23.31
CA THR A 105 -15.18 -10.72 22.87
C THR A 105 -15.02 -10.71 21.34
N LEU A 106 -13.82 -11.02 20.86
CA LEU A 106 -13.59 -11.20 19.42
C LEU A 106 -14.11 -12.54 18.94
N ILE A 107 -14.81 -12.53 17.82
CA ILE A 107 -15.45 -13.71 17.24
C ILE A 107 -15.06 -13.85 15.78
N LEU A 108 -14.66 -15.04 15.38
CA LEU A 108 -14.56 -15.45 13.98
C LEU A 108 -15.87 -16.10 13.57
N ARG A 109 -16.56 -15.50 12.62
CA ARG A 109 -17.82 -15.99 12.07
C ARG A 109 -17.64 -16.34 10.58
N GLY A 110 -18.33 -17.35 10.12
CA GLY A 110 -18.37 -17.72 8.71
C GLY A 110 -19.80 -17.77 8.20
N THR A 111 -20.04 -17.27 7.00
CA THR A 111 -21.33 -17.41 6.29
C THR A 111 -21.55 -18.84 5.78
N ASP A 112 -20.47 -19.62 5.65
CA ASP A 112 -20.44 -21.01 5.23
C ASP A 112 -19.74 -21.85 6.31
N ALA A 113 -20.48 -22.79 6.91
CA ALA A 113 -19.98 -23.68 7.95
C ALA A 113 -18.83 -24.60 7.44
N ALA A 114 -18.79 -24.93 6.15
CA ALA A 114 -17.71 -25.73 5.57
C ALA A 114 -16.40 -24.95 5.54
N VAL A 115 -16.44 -23.68 5.11
CA VAL A 115 -15.27 -22.78 5.10
C VAL A 115 -14.75 -22.57 6.52
N LEU A 116 -15.64 -22.28 7.47
CA LEU A 116 -15.26 -22.08 8.86
C LEU A 116 -14.65 -23.36 9.47
N SER A 117 -15.20 -24.54 9.16
CA SER A 117 -14.63 -25.83 9.56
C SER A 117 -13.28 -26.10 8.93
N GLU A 118 -13.08 -25.74 7.64
CA GLU A 118 -11.80 -25.88 6.95
C GLU A 118 -10.72 -25.06 7.64
N VAL A 119 -10.94 -23.75 7.82
CA VAL A 119 -9.93 -22.88 8.38
C VAL A 119 -9.62 -23.16 9.83
N SER A 120 -10.63 -23.55 10.64
CA SER A 120 -10.44 -23.87 12.06
C SER A 120 -9.60 -25.13 12.30
N ARG A 121 -9.53 -26.04 11.32
CA ARG A 121 -8.67 -27.24 11.36
C ARG A 121 -7.20 -26.94 11.06
N SER A 122 -6.90 -25.79 10.47
CA SER A 122 -5.51 -25.38 10.27
C SER A 122 -4.80 -25.26 11.61
N LYS A 123 -3.64 -25.95 11.75
CA LYS A 123 -2.87 -25.97 12.99
C LYS A 123 -2.51 -24.58 13.50
N LYS A 124 -2.25 -23.64 12.59
CA LYS A 124 -1.91 -22.26 12.96
C LYS A 124 -3.13 -21.45 13.38
N VAL A 125 -4.26 -21.63 12.69
CA VAL A 125 -5.51 -20.94 13.03
C VAL A 125 -6.07 -21.47 14.35
N SER A 126 -6.07 -22.79 14.55
CA SER A 126 -6.62 -23.40 15.78
C SER A 126 -5.95 -22.91 17.07
N THR A 127 -4.68 -22.53 17.03
CA THR A 127 -3.97 -21.98 18.20
C THR A 127 -4.35 -20.53 18.52
N LEU A 128 -5.06 -19.86 17.65
CA LEU A 128 -5.54 -18.48 17.79
C LEU A 128 -7.01 -18.41 18.22
N LEU A 129 -7.68 -19.56 18.25
CA LEU A 129 -9.09 -19.71 18.67
C LEU A 129 -9.15 -20.27 20.09
N GLU A 130 -10.01 -19.68 20.92
CA GLU A 130 -10.18 -20.07 22.33
C GLU A 130 -11.28 -21.11 22.53
N GLY A 131 -12.35 -21.04 21.74
CA GLY A 131 -13.47 -21.97 21.86
C GLY A 131 -14.46 -21.88 20.71
N LYS A 132 -15.21 -22.96 20.52
CA LYS A 132 -16.34 -22.99 19.59
C LYS A 132 -17.62 -22.69 20.34
N ARG A 133 -18.42 -21.76 19.83
CA ARG A 133 -19.73 -21.36 20.39
C ARG A 133 -20.88 -22.25 19.89
N GLU A 134 -22.00 -22.16 20.53
CA GLU A 134 -23.22 -22.90 20.15
C GLU A 134 -23.73 -22.54 18.76
N ASP A 135 -23.57 -21.27 18.34
CA ASP A 135 -23.92 -20.80 17.00
C ASP A 135 -22.92 -21.22 15.89
N GLY A 136 -21.90 -22.00 16.26
CA GLY A 136 -20.90 -22.53 15.36
C GLY A 136 -19.71 -21.59 15.13
N SER A 137 -19.76 -20.34 15.58
CA SER A 137 -18.64 -19.38 15.53
C SER A 137 -17.52 -19.76 16.49
N TYR A 138 -16.37 -19.10 16.41
CA TYR A 138 -15.23 -19.33 17.29
C TYR A 138 -14.84 -18.05 18.02
N GLU A 139 -14.54 -18.17 19.31
CA GLU A 139 -13.90 -17.10 20.06
C GLU A 139 -12.44 -16.97 19.66
N VAL A 140 -11.98 -15.74 19.54
CA VAL A 140 -10.62 -15.39 19.10
C VAL A 140 -9.90 -14.73 20.26
N ALA A 141 -8.70 -15.20 20.58
CA ALA A 141 -7.86 -14.57 21.59
C ALA A 141 -7.67 -13.08 21.28
N ALA A 142 -7.80 -12.21 22.28
CA ALA A 142 -7.80 -10.75 22.10
C ALA A 142 -6.53 -10.23 21.39
N TRP A 143 -5.38 -10.86 21.65
CA TRP A 143 -4.10 -10.53 21.02
C TRP A 143 -3.96 -11.08 19.61
N ALA A 144 -4.76 -12.07 19.21
CA ALA A 144 -4.58 -12.85 17.99
C ALA A 144 -5.19 -12.22 16.75
N ARG A 145 -5.97 -11.12 16.87
CA ARG A 145 -6.73 -10.50 15.76
C ARG A 145 -5.88 -10.31 14.48
N GLY A 146 -4.70 -9.73 14.61
CA GLY A 146 -3.81 -9.49 13.47
C GLY A 146 -3.22 -10.78 12.90
N GLN A 147 -2.75 -11.69 13.75
CA GLN A 147 -2.18 -12.97 13.34
C GLN A 147 -3.23 -13.85 12.66
N LEU A 148 -4.46 -13.86 13.18
CA LEU A 148 -5.56 -14.60 12.56
C LEU A 148 -5.83 -14.12 11.14
N LYS A 149 -5.91 -12.81 10.91
CA LYS A 149 -6.08 -12.25 9.56
C LYS A 149 -4.98 -12.67 8.59
N GLN A 150 -3.73 -12.68 9.05
CA GLN A 150 -2.61 -13.15 8.23
C GLN A 150 -2.71 -14.64 7.89
N GLU A 151 -3.03 -15.49 8.85
CA GLU A 151 -3.12 -16.93 8.60
C GLU A 151 -4.33 -17.29 7.72
N LEU A 152 -5.48 -16.63 7.90
CA LEU A 152 -6.64 -16.78 7.04
C LEU A 152 -6.34 -16.35 5.59
N LEU A 153 -5.64 -15.22 5.42
CA LEU A 153 -5.23 -14.75 4.10
C LEU A 153 -4.30 -15.74 3.39
N LYS A 154 -3.34 -16.34 4.11
CA LYS A 154 -2.44 -17.38 3.57
C LYS A 154 -3.20 -18.63 3.13
N LEU A 155 -4.29 -18.98 3.82
CA LEU A 155 -5.18 -20.07 3.43
C LEU A 155 -6.07 -19.71 2.22
N GLY A 156 -6.03 -18.46 1.74
CA GLY A 156 -6.84 -17.96 0.64
C GLY A 156 -8.28 -17.60 1.04
N TRP A 157 -8.53 -17.42 2.34
CA TRP A 157 -9.80 -17.00 2.92
C TRP A 157 -9.62 -15.70 3.72
N PRO A 158 -9.52 -14.53 3.05
CA PRO A 158 -9.39 -13.25 3.75
C PRO A 158 -10.63 -12.98 4.60
N ALA A 159 -10.42 -12.59 5.84
CA ALA A 159 -11.50 -12.19 6.73
C ALA A 159 -11.76 -10.68 6.62
N GLU A 160 -13.04 -10.32 6.57
CA GLU A 160 -13.47 -8.93 6.74
C GLU A 160 -13.45 -8.59 8.23
N ASP A 161 -12.81 -7.48 8.58
CA ASP A 161 -12.55 -7.11 9.97
C ASP A 161 -13.54 -6.02 10.43
N ASN A 162 -14.64 -6.44 11.03
CA ASN A 162 -15.73 -5.62 11.53
C ASN A 162 -15.70 -5.45 13.07
N ALA A 163 -14.58 -5.79 13.73
CA ALA A 163 -14.47 -5.77 15.20
C ALA A 163 -14.33 -4.35 15.78
N GLY A 164 -14.35 -3.31 14.95
CA GLY A 164 -14.27 -1.92 15.39
C GLY A 164 -12.91 -1.50 15.92
N TYR A 165 -12.82 -0.25 16.38
CA TYR A 165 -11.60 0.39 16.85
C TYR A 165 -11.83 1.11 18.18
N LYS A 166 -10.78 1.20 19.01
CA LYS A 166 -10.79 2.07 20.19
C LYS A 166 -10.73 3.54 19.74
N PRO A 167 -11.49 4.43 20.37
CA PRO A 167 -11.50 5.83 19.98
C PRO A 167 -10.16 6.53 20.19
N GLY A 168 -9.38 6.12 21.20
CA GLY A 168 -8.16 6.80 21.63
C GLY A 168 -8.43 8.02 22.51
N ALA A 169 -7.38 8.64 23.05
CA ALA A 169 -7.48 9.88 23.77
C ALA A 169 -7.86 11.03 22.82
N HIS A 170 -8.77 11.89 23.24
CA HIS A 170 -9.19 13.04 22.44
C HIS A 170 -8.08 14.09 22.39
N HIS A 171 -7.81 14.62 21.20
CA HIS A 171 -6.91 15.75 20.99
C HIS A 171 -7.47 16.64 19.87
N ASP A 172 -7.68 17.92 20.17
CA ASP A 172 -8.22 18.88 19.21
C ASP A 172 -7.21 19.19 18.10
N ILE A 173 -7.54 18.80 16.90
CA ILE A 173 -6.76 19.06 15.70
C ILE A 173 -7.72 19.55 14.62
N ASP A 174 -7.48 20.74 14.09
CA ASP A 174 -8.23 21.30 12.98
C ASP A 174 -7.28 21.62 11.83
N LEU A 175 -7.77 21.53 10.59
CA LEU A 175 -7.01 22.01 9.45
C LEU A 175 -7.01 23.54 9.46
N ALA A 176 -5.84 24.16 9.22
CA ALA A 176 -5.76 25.58 8.98
C ALA A 176 -6.48 25.92 7.66
N THR A 177 -7.32 26.94 7.69
CA THR A 177 -8.17 27.33 6.55
C THR A 177 -7.62 28.52 5.77
N ASP A 178 -6.50 29.12 6.21
CA ASP A 178 -5.95 30.35 5.66
C ASP A 178 -5.28 30.12 4.30
N GLY A 179 -6.06 30.33 3.24
CA GLY A 179 -5.56 30.37 1.87
C GLY A 179 -5.27 29.01 1.21
N TRP A 180 -5.68 27.89 1.82
CA TRP A 180 -5.60 26.57 1.22
C TRP A 180 -6.74 25.64 1.68
N ALA A 181 -6.96 24.58 0.94
CA ALA A 181 -7.88 23.49 1.30
C ALA A 181 -7.32 22.17 0.79
N LEU A 182 -7.81 21.06 1.33
CA LEU A 182 -7.58 19.76 0.72
C LEU A 182 -8.13 19.76 -0.71
N ARG A 183 -7.41 19.12 -1.62
CA ARG A 183 -7.89 18.90 -2.98
C ARG A 183 -8.97 17.82 -2.96
N HIS A 184 -9.88 17.84 -3.93
CA HIS A 184 -11.02 16.91 -3.97
C HIS A 184 -10.64 15.44 -3.82
N TYR A 185 -9.52 15.00 -4.43
CA TYR A 185 -9.05 13.62 -4.30
C TYR A 185 -8.47 13.33 -2.90
N GLN A 186 -7.90 14.34 -2.22
CA GLN A 186 -7.42 14.20 -0.83
C GLN A 186 -8.60 14.10 0.13
N GLU A 187 -9.63 14.91 -0.04
CA GLU A 187 -10.89 14.81 0.73
C GLU A 187 -11.54 13.44 0.55
N LYS A 188 -11.63 12.95 -0.70
CA LYS A 188 -12.16 11.62 -1.00
C LYS A 188 -11.32 10.51 -0.36
N ALA A 189 -9.99 10.63 -0.38
CA ALA A 189 -9.11 9.68 0.29
C ALA A 189 -9.34 9.64 1.80
N VAL A 190 -9.51 10.79 2.45
CA VAL A 190 -9.83 10.90 3.87
C VAL A 190 -11.20 10.28 4.17
N SER A 191 -12.25 10.61 3.39
CA SER A 191 -13.60 10.05 3.55
C SER A 191 -13.60 8.52 3.45
N ASN A 192 -12.99 7.96 2.40
CA ASN A 192 -12.91 6.52 2.21
C ASN A 192 -12.14 5.80 3.34
N PHE A 193 -11.10 6.45 3.87
CA PHE A 193 -10.39 5.94 5.04
C PHE A 193 -11.27 5.92 6.29
N LEU A 194 -12.00 7.00 6.54
CA LEU A 194 -12.85 7.12 7.73
C LEU A 194 -13.99 6.09 7.75
N GLU A 195 -14.61 5.82 6.60
CA GLU A 195 -15.65 4.80 6.44
C GLU A 195 -15.15 3.41 6.87
N GLY A 196 -13.91 3.06 6.50
CA GLY A 196 -13.32 1.76 6.83
C GLY A 196 -12.54 1.74 8.15
N GLY A 197 -12.12 2.89 8.66
CA GLY A 197 -11.33 3.05 9.89
C GLY A 197 -9.91 2.47 9.83
N SER A 198 -9.56 1.68 8.82
CA SER A 198 -8.20 1.22 8.52
C SER A 198 -8.03 0.90 7.04
N GLY A 199 -6.83 1.08 6.54
CA GLY A 199 -6.48 0.77 5.16
C GLY A 199 -5.41 1.67 4.58
N VAL A 200 -5.18 1.52 3.29
CA VAL A 200 -4.09 2.18 2.57
C VAL A 200 -4.64 3.19 1.56
N VAL A 201 -4.03 4.35 1.54
CA VAL A 201 -4.22 5.38 0.51
C VAL A 201 -2.99 5.40 -0.39
N VAL A 202 -3.21 5.20 -1.69
CA VAL A 202 -2.16 5.21 -2.70
C VAL A 202 -2.25 6.52 -3.48
N LEU A 203 -1.19 7.33 -3.37
CA LEU A 203 -1.09 8.62 -4.06
C LEU A 203 0.31 8.81 -4.62
N PRO A 204 0.48 9.33 -5.84
CA PRO A 204 1.78 9.63 -6.42
C PRO A 204 2.66 10.51 -5.53
N CYS A 205 3.96 10.49 -5.79
CA CYS A 205 4.87 11.45 -5.18
C CYS A 205 4.45 12.89 -5.56
N GLY A 206 4.47 13.79 -4.58
CA GLY A 206 4.03 15.18 -4.78
C GLY A 206 2.52 15.41 -4.69
N ALA A 207 1.68 14.37 -4.66
CA ALA A 207 0.23 14.51 -4.54
C ALA A 207 -0.27 14.88 -3.13
N GLY A 208 0.63 15.06 -2.15
CA GLY A 208 0.29 15.53 -0.80
C GLY A 208 -0.22 14.44 0.14
N LYS A 209 0.45 13.28 0.18
CA LYS A 209 0.15 12.20 1.15
C LYS A 209 0.08 12.70 2.59
N THR A 210 1.01 13.57 2.99
CA THR A 210 1.04 14.20 4.32
C THR A 210 -0.23 14.97 4.63
N LEU A 211 -0.83 15.65 3.64
CA LEU A 211 -2.08 16.40 3.80
C LEU A 211 -3.29 15.47 3.99
N VAL A 212 -3.28 14.29 3.37
CA VAL A 212 -4.30 13.25 3.64
C VAL A 212 -4.17 12.76 5.08
N GLY A 213 -2.94 12.56 5.56
CA GLY A 213 -2.70 12.23 6.97
C GLY A 213 -3.19 13.32 7.91
N ALA A 214 -2.89 14.59 7.64
CA ALA A 214 -3.40 15.74 8.41
C ALA A 214 -4.94 15.80 8.40
N GLY A 215 -5.56 15.55 7.25
CA GLY A 215 -7.03 15.46 7.13
C GLY A 215 -7.62 14.33 7.97
N ALA A 216 -6.99 13.16 7.98
CA ALA A 216 -7.41 12.04 8.83
C ALA A 216 -7.27 12.37 10.32
N MET A 217 -6.19 13.05 10.74
CA MET A 217 -5.98 13.52 12.11
C MET A 217 -7.06 14.53 12.53
N ALA A 218 -7.35 15.51 11.69
CA ALA A 218 -8.37 16.52 11.95
C ALA A 218 -9.79 15.92 12.03
N ALA A 219 -10.04 14.86 11.26
CA ALA A 219 -11.33 14.18 11.28
C ALA A 219 -11.49 13.23 12.48
N THR A 220 -10.41 12.61 12.94
CA THR A 220 -10.47 11.68 14.09
C THR A 220 -10.31 12.39 15.45
N LYS A 221 -9.62 13.52 15.50
CA LYS A 221 -9.36 14.32 16.71
C LYS A 221 -8.85 13.49 17.89
N THR A 222 -7.78 12.73 17.64
CA THR A 222 -7.23 11.82 18.64
C THR A 222 -5.70 11.89 18.68
N ASP A 223 -5.12 11.46 19.81
CA ASP A 223 -3.69 11.26 19.90
C ASP A 223 -3.23 10.37 18.72
N THR A 224 -2.19 10.83 18.03
CA THR A 224 -1.75 10.21 16.77
C THR A 224 -0.27 9.83 16.81
N LEU A 225 0.02 8.59 16.46
CA LEU A 225 1.37 8.09 16.22
C LEU A 225 1.64 8.05 14.72
N ILE A 226 2.67 8.77 14.25
CA ILE A 226 3.09 8.81 12.85
C ILE A 226 4.42 8.07 12.72
N LEU A 227 4.47 7.05 11.89
CA LEU A 227 5.65 6.23 11.66
C LEU A 227 6.22 6.55 10.28
N VAL A 228 7.49 6.94 10.24
CA VAL A 228 8.18 7.43 9.04
C VAL A 228 9.48 6.66 8.79
N THR A 229 10.00 6.75 7.58
CA THR A 229 11.20 6.01 7.15
C THR A 229 12.50 6.55 7.77
N ASN A 230 12.61 7.85 7.98
CA ASN A 230 13.83 8.50 8.46
C ASN A 230 13.54 9.87 9.11
N THR A 231 14.57 10.49 9.68
CA THR A 231 14.47 11.78 10.37
C THR A 231 14.17 12.95 9.43
N VAL A 232 14.53 12.88 8.16
CA VAL A 232 14.19 13.91 7.17
C VAL A 232 12.67 13.91 6.94
N SER A 233 12.09 12.72 6.75
CA SER A 233 10.64 12.57 6.66
C SER A 233 9.93 13.04 7.93
N ALA A 234 10.51 12.77 9.12
CA ALA A 234 9.95 13.27 10.40
C ALA A 234 9.87 14.79 10.43
N ARG A 235 10.93 15.49 10.00
CA ARG A 235 10.94 16.95 9.92
C ARG A 235 9.94 17.48 8.90
N GLN A 236 9.84 16.86 7.72
CA GLN A 236 8.85 17.25 6.71
C GLN A 236 7.41 17.11 7.23
N TRP A 237 7.11 16.02 7.93
CA TRP A 237 5.81 15.86 8.59
C TRP A 237 5.54 16.95 9.62
N ARG A 238 6.51 17.22 10.51
CA ARG A 238 6.39 18.27 11.51
C ARG A 238 6.12 19.64 10.89
N ASP A 239 6.91 20.01 9.87
CA ASP A 239 6.79 21.31 9.22
C ASP A 239 5.44 21.48 8.52
N GLU A 240 4.97 20.44 7.82
CA GLU A 240 3.65 20.44 7.19
C GLU A 240 2.51 20.49 8.20
N LEU A 241 2.58 19.73 9.29
CA LEU A 241 1.57 19.78 10.34
C LEU A 241 1.48 21.16 10.98
N LEU A 242 2.61 21.79 11.34
CA LEU A 242 2.64 23.14 11.90
C LEU A 242 2.09 24.19 10.93
N LYS A 243 2.25 23.98 9.63
CA LYS A 243 1.77 24.89 8.59
C LYS A 243 0.30 24.72 8.26
N ARG A 244 -0.22 23.49 8.37
CA ARG A 244 -1.51 23.10 7.80
C ARG A 244 -2.57 22.73 8.83
N THR A 245 -2.21 22.71 10.10
CA THR A 245 -3.13 22.37 11.19
C THR A 245 -3.05 23.39 12.32
N SER A 246 -3.96 23.28 13.28
CA SER A 246 -3.95 24.07 14.52
C SER A 246 -2.85 23.68 15.50
N LEU A 247 -2.09 22.61 15.22
CA LEU A 247 -1.06 22.08 16.12
C LEU A 247 0.08 23.07 16.35
N THR A 248 0.52 23.16 17.60
CA THR A 248 1.67 23.93 18.05
C THR A 248 2.94 23.06 18.18
N PRO A 249 4.14 23.64 18.24
CA PRO A 249 5.36 22.88 18.47
C PRO A 249 5.36 22.06 19.76
N ASP A 250 4.59 22.48 20.77
CA ASP A 250 4.50 21.78 22.05
C ASP A 250 3.64 20.52 22.01
N GLU A 251 2.82 20.35 20.98
CA GLU A 251 1.94 19.20 20.79
C GLU A 251 2.55 18.12 19.87
N ILE A 252 3.65 18.45 19.18
CA ILE A 252 4.32 17.52 18.25
C ILE A 252 5.66 17.08 18.84
N GLY A 253 5.80 15.78 19.13
CA GLY A 253 7.03 15.15 19.59
C GLY A 253 7.75 14.40 18.47
N GLU A 254 9.09 14.37 18.53
CA GLU A 254 9.92 13.49 17.69
C GLU A 254 10.48 12.35 18.53
N TYR A 255 10.31 11.11 18.03
CA TYR A 255 10.85 9.92 18.65
C TYR A 255 11.76 9.18 17.67
N SER A 256 13.05 9.50 17.73
CA SER A 256 14.08 9.00 16.81
C SER A 256 15.34 8.55 17.55
N GLY A 257 16.43 8.27 16.84
CA GLY A 257 17.74 7.97 17.43
C GLY A 257 18.25 9.10 18.34
N ALA A 258 18.00 10.34 17.96
CA ALA A 258 18.52 11.53 18.66
C ALA A 258 17.56 12.08 19.73
N THR A 259 16.26 12.02 19.50
CA THR A 259 15.22 12.64 20.36
C THR A 259 14.22 11.58 20.83
N LYS A 260 13.69 11.73 22.03
CA LYS A 260 12.74 10.79 22.67
C LYS A 260 11.55 11.53 23.29
N GLU A 261 10.92 12.41 22.52
CA GLU A 261 9.75 13.15 22.97
C GLU A 261 8.46 12.42 22.61
N ILE A 262 7.61 12.18 23.60
CA ILE A 262 6.28 11.62 23.43
C ILE A 262 5.27 12.72 23.75
N LYS A 263 4.43 13.07 22.77
CA LYS A 263 3.41 14.11 22.83
C LYS A 263 2.14 13.62 22.15
N PRO A 264 0.99 14.28 22.26
CA PRO A 264 -0.26 13.87 21.64
C PRO A 264 -0.13 13.53 20.14
N VAL A 265 0.72 14.26 19.41
CA VAL A 265 1.15 13.87 18.06
C VAL A 265 2.63 13.50 18.14
N THR A 266 2.95 12.24 17.96
CA THR A 266 4.34 11.75 18.01
C THR A 266 4.76 11.20 16.67
N ILE A 267 5.88 11.71 16.13
CA ILE A 267 6.47 11.25 14.88
C ILE A 267 7.69 10.38 15.20
N ALA A 268 7.63 9.10 14.86
CA ALA A 268 8.69 8.13 15.15
C ALA A 268 9.25 7.49 13.88
N THR A 269 10.55 7.19 13.87
CA THR A 269 11.15 6.48 12.73
C THR A 269 10.98 4.98 12.85
N TYR A 270 10.83 4.25 11.71
CA TYR A 270 10.79 2.78 11.72
C TYR A 270 12.03 2.16 12.36
N GLN A 271 13.20 2.78 12.19
CA GLN A 271 14.45 2.27 12.75
C GLN A 271 14.42 2.23 14.28
N ILE A 272 13.79 3.20 14.95
CA ILE A 272 13.75 3.21 16.41
C ILE A 272 12.91 2.05 16.94
N LEU A 273 11.83 1.68 16.27
CA LEU A 273 10.99 0.54 16.65
C LEU A 273 11.70 -0.79 16.45
N THR A 274 12.63 -0.86 15.48
CA THR A 274 13.41 -2.08 15.20
C THR A 274 14.72 -2.14 15.96
N ALA A 275 15.09 -1.08 16.70
CA ALA A 275 16.29 -1.03 17.50
C ALA A 275 16.23 -2.04 18.66
N LYS A 276 17.26 -2.88 18.76
CA LYS A 276 17.35 -3.91 19.80
C LYS A 276 18.39 -3.52 20.86
N ARG A 277 18.07 -3.81 22.12
CA ARG A 277 18.98 -3.73 23.24
C ARG A 277 18.89 -5.04 24.03
N GLY A 278 20.01 -5.74 24.19
CA GLY A 278 20.00 -7.04 24.85
C GLY A 278 19.19 -8.14 24.11
N GLY A 279 18.98 -8.00 22.78
CA GLY A 279 18.19 -8.94 21.98
C GLY A 279 16.71 -8.59 21.86
N GLU A 280 16.19 -7.73 22.71
CA GLU A 280 14.78 -7.28 22.70
C GLU A 280 14.62 -5.92 22.05
N PHE A 281 13.41 -5.63 21.52
CA PHE A 281 13.08 -4.33 20.96
C PHE A 281 12.96 -3.29 22.08
N ALA A 282 13.88 -2.33 22.11
CA ALA A 282 14.03 -1.42 23.24
C ALA A 282 12.93 -0.33 23.33
N HIS A 283 12.17 -0.12 22.27
CA HIS A 283 11.25 1.02 22.15
C HIS A 283 9.78 0.63 21.90
N LEU A 284 9.41 -0.63 22.19
CA LEU A 284 8.03 -1.09 22.02
C LEU A 284 7.04 -0.34 22.91
N ALA A 285 7.48 0.09 24.09
CA ALA A 285 6.65 0.86 25.01
C ALA A 285 6.06 2.13 24.36
N LEU A 286 6.64 2.65 23.28
CA LEU A 286 6.06 3.75 22.50
C LEU A 286 4.67 3.44 21.99
N LEU A 287 4.39 2.18 21.61
CA LEU A 287 3.10 1.79 21.04
C LEU A 287 1.94 1.88 22.04
N ASP A 288 2.25 1.85 23.33
CA ASP A 288 1.29 1.96 24.43
C ASP A 288 1.56 3.16 25.35
N ALA A 289 2.46 4.08 24.93
CA ALA A 289 2.84 5.23 25.74
C ALA A 289 1.70 6.23 25.94
N LEU A 290 0.82 6.34 24.95
CA LEU A 290 -0.43 7.12 25.00
C LEU A 290 -1.57 6.24 24.47
N ASP A 291 -2.81 6.68 24.71
CA ASP A 291 -3.98 6.00 24.13
C ASP A 291 -4.20 6.45 22.67
N TRP A 292 -3.32 6.02 21.79
CA TRP A 292 -3.36 6.34 20.36
C TRP A 292 -4.70 5.97 19.74
N GLY A 293 -5.40 6.94 19.15
CA GLY A 293 -6.62 6.68 18.36
C GLY A 293 -6.34 6.44 16.89
N LEU A 294 -5.22 6.98 16.39
CA LEU A 294 -4.78 6.87 14.99
C LEU A 294 -3.29 6.52 14.92
N VAL A 295 -2.94 5.56 14.05
CA VAL A 295 -1.55 5.29 13.68
C VAL A 295 -1.41 5.48 12.18
N ILE A 296 -0.49 6.35 11.76
CA ILE A 296 -0.18 6.64 10.36
C ILE A 296 1.16 5.99 10.00
N TYR A 297 1.19 5.26 8.90
CA TYR A 297 2.39 4.61 8.34
C TYR A 297 2.75 5.31 7.03
N ASP A 298 3.77 6.15 7.06
CA ASP A 298 4.26 6.81 5.86
C ASP A 298 5.17 5.86 5.06
N GLU A 299 5.03 5.86 3.74
CA GLU A 299 5.69 4.92 2.84
C GLU A 299 5.54 3.46 3.31
N VAL A 300 4.29 3.05 3.53
CA VAL A 300 3.95 1.75 4.14
C VAL A 300 4.53 0.54 3.41
N HIS A 301 4.84 0.67 2.10
CA HIS A 301 5.54 -0.36 1.33
C HIS A 301 6.97 -0.62 1.82
N LEU A 302 7.61 0.33 2.51
CA LEU A 302 8.93 0.19 3.12
C LEU A 302 8.90 -0.31 4.57
N LEU A 303 7.72 -0.66 5.10
CA LEU A 303 7.56 -1.10 6.48
C LEU A 303 8.45 -2.33 6.77
N PRO A 304 9.41 -2.25 7.71
CA PRO A 304 10.29 -3.37 8.01
C PRO A 304 9.54 -4.59 8.55
N ALA A 305 9.97 -5.81 8.16
CA ALA A 305 9.34 -7.05 8.59
C ALA A 305 9.12 -7.20 10.12
N PRO A 306 10.05 -6.78 11.01
CA PRO A 306 9.80 -6.78 12.44
C PRO A 306 8.64 -5.88 12.88
N VAL A 307 8.44 -4.73 12.21
CA VAL A 307 7.35 -3.78 12.53
C VAL A 307 5.99 -4.37 12.18
N PHE A 308 5.89 -5.26 11.20
CA PHE A 308 4.63 -5.98 10.93
C PHE A 308 4.11 -6.77 12.13
N LYS A 309 4.99 -7.40 12.91
CA LYS A 309 4.55 -8.09 14.15
C LYS A 309 3.95 -7.12 15.14
N LEU A 310 4.57 -5.94 15.28
CA LEU A 310 4.08 -4.87 16.17
C LEU A 310 2.74 -4.32 15.69
N THR A 311 2.59 -4.16 14.38
CA THR A 311 1.31 -3.73 13.77
C THR A 311 0.18 -4.73 14.05
N ALA A 312 0.50 -6.03 14.21
CA ALA A 312 -0.49 -7.03 14.58
C ALA A 312 -1.11 -6.76 15.97
N GLU A 313 -0.36 -6.15 16.89
CA GLU A 313 -0.83 -5.77 18.22
C GLU A 313 -1.70 -4.50 18.21
N LEU A 314 -1.51 -3.64 17.20
CA LEU A 314 -2.24 -2.39 17.04
C LEU A 314 -3.60 -2.53 16.32
N GLN A 315 -4.16 -3.74 16.22
CA GLN A 315 -5.39 -3.97 15.46
C GLN A 315 -6.63 -3.26 16.03
N ALA A 316 -6.61 -2.91 17.31
CA ALA A 316 -7.66 -2.12 17.95
C ALA A 316 -7.59 -0.62 17.64
N ARG A 317 -6.53 -0.13 16.98
CA ARG A 317 -6.34 1.28 16.61
C ARG A 317 -6.71 1.49 15.14
N ARG A 318 -7.14 2.73 14.77
CA ARG A 318 -7.25 3.10 13.35
C ARG A 318 -5.85 3.14 12.75
N ARG A 319 -5.70 2.61 11.54
CA ARG A 319 -4.40 2.48 10.88
C ARG A 319 -4.49 3.00 9.45
N LEU A 320 -3.78 4.08 9.16
CA LEU A 320 -3.69 4.68 7.83
C LEU A 320 -2.31 4.41 7.24
N GLY A 321 -2.23 3.61 6.18
CA GLY A 321 -1.03 3.47 5.37
C GLY A 321 -1.03 4.48 4.23
N LEU A 322 0.06 5.20 4.06
CA LEU A 322 0.29 6.13 2.95
C LEU A 322 1.42 5.60 2.08
N THR A 323 1.25 5.58 0.77
CA THR A 323 2.30 5.14 -0.17
C THR A 323 2.09 5.70 -1.57
N ALA A 324 3.15 5.71 -2.35
CA ALA A 324 3.05 5.97 -3.80
C ALA A 324 2.76 4.69 -4.59
N THR A 325 3.15 3.53 -4.08
CA THR A 325 2.92 2.22 -4.69
C THR A 325 2.64 1.18 -3.60
N LEU A 326 1.83 0.16 -3.90
CA LEU A 326 1.63 -0.98 -3.00
C LEU A 326 2.61 -2.14 -3.28
N VAL A 327 3.41 -2.03 -4.33
CA VAL A 327 4.41 -3.04 -4.68
C VAL A 327 5.56 -3.01 -3.67
N ARG A 328 5.93 -4.17 -3.16
CA ARG A 328 7.05 -4.34 -2.23
C ARG A 328 8.12 -5.22 -2.85
N GLU A 329 9.38 -4.88 -2.62
CA GLU A 329 10.53 -5.67 -3.10
C GLU A 329 10.57 -7.09 -2.50
N ASP A 330 10.03 -7.27 -1.30
CA ASP A 330 10.01 -8.57 -0.59
C ASP A 330 8.75 -9.42 -0.87
N GLY A 331 7.82 -8.95 -1.74
CA GLY A 331 6.60 -9.66 -2.11
C GLY A 331 5.59 -9.83 -0.96
N ARG A 332 5.65 -8.99 0.08
CA ARG A 332 4.81 -9.08 1.29
C ARG A 332 3.67 -8.08 1.32
N GLU A 333 3.11 -7.73 0.18
CA GLU A 333 1.94 -6.84 0.06
C GLU A 333 0.73 -7.39 0.83
N SER A 334 0.63 -8.72 0.93
CA SER A 334 -0.41 -9.40 1.71
C SER A 334 -0.37 -9.07 3.21
N ASP A 335 0.81 -8.79 3.76
CA ASP A 335 0.93 -8.36 5.16
C ASP A 335 0.37 -6.94 5.35
N VAL A 336 0.59 -6.04 4.38
CA VAL A 336 -0.01 -4.69 4.40
C VAL A 336 -1.53 -4.80 4.37
N PHE A 337 -2.08 -5.60 3.46
CA PHE A 337 -3.51 -5.82 3.37
C PHE A 337 -4.13 -6.36 4.68
N SER A 338 -3.51 -7.38 5.28
CA SER A 338 -4.07 -8.04 6.48
C SER A 338 -3.91 -7.21 7.75
N LEU A 339 -2.81 -6.50 7.91
CA LEU A 339 -2.45 -5.82 9.16
C LEU A 339 -2.76 -4.32 9.17
N ILE A 340 -2.54 -3.63 8.07
CA ILE A 340 -2.92 -2.22 7.93
C ILE A 340 -4.38 -2.14 7.47
N GLY A 341 -4.71 -2.85 6.40
CA GLY A 341 -6.05 -2.92 5.84
C GLY A 341 -6.02 -2.84 4.31
N PRO A 342 -7.20 -2.98 3.68
CA PRO A 342 -7.33 -2.92 2.24
C PRO A 342 -7.00 -1.53 1.67
N LYS A 343 -6.78 -1.47 0.38
CA LYS A 343 -6.66 -0.20 -0.36
C LYS A 343 -8.00 0.53 -0.31
N ARG A 344 -8.03 1.69 0.33
CA ARG A 344 -9.22 2.54 0.48
C ARG A 344 -9.35 3.57 -0.62
N PHE A 345 -8.23 4.03 -1.13
CA PHE A 345 -8.20 5.01 -2.20
C PHE A 345 -6.94 4.84 -3.04
N ASP A 346 -7.07 5.09 -4.32
CA ASP A 346 -5.98 5.11 -5.29
C ASP A 346 -6.27 6.21 -6.31
N ALA A 347 -5.29 7.07 -6.54
CA ALA A 347 -5.37 8.06 -7.61
C ALA A 347 -4.22 7.84 -8.58
N PRO A 348 -4.52 7.44 -9.83
CA PRO A 348 -3.50 7.24 -10.85
C PRO A 348 -2.72 8.52 -11.12
N TRP A 349 -1.41 8.38 -11.31
CA TRP A 349 -0.50 9.51 -11.61
C TRP A 349 -1.05 10.44 -12.69
N LYS A 350 -1.50 9.86 -13.81
CA LYS A 350 -1.93 10.65 -14.98
C LYS A 350 -3.16 11.52 -14.72
N GLU A 351 -4.07 11.10 -13.86
CA GLU A 351 -5.24 11.91 -13.51
C GLU A 351 -4.82 13.16 -12.73
N ILE A 352 -3.96 12.97 -11.72
CA ILE A 352 -3.44 14.07 -10.90
C ILE A 352 -2.53 15.00 -11.71
N GLU A 353 -1.79 14.46 -12.68
CA GLU A 353 -0.98 15.22 -13.64
C GLU A 353 -1.86 16.07 -14.57
N GLN A 354 -2.92 15.49 -15.15
CA GLN A 354 -3.85 16.19 -16.03
C GLN A 354 -4.58 17.34 -15.34
N GLU A 355 -4.85 17.19 -14.05
CA GLU A 355 -5.43 18.25 -13.22
C GLU A 355 -4.40 19.33 -12.81
N GLY A 356 -3.13 19.17 -13.19
CA GLY A 356 -2.06 20.14 -12.92
C GLY A 356 -1.56 20.14 -11.48
N PHE A 357 -1.87 19.11 -10.68
CA PHE A 357 -1.47 19.04 -9.28
C PHE A 357 -0.07 18.49 -9.07
N ILE A 358 0.46 17.75 -10.05
CA ILE A 358 1.86 17.34 -10.11
C ILE A 358 2.44 17.74 -11.47
N SER A 359 3.75 17.93 -11.50
CA SER A 359 4.42 18.31 -12.74
C SER A 359 4.36 17.17 -13.77
N PRO A 360 4.10 17.47 -15.05
CA PRO A 360 4.15 16.48 -16.10
C PRO A 360 5.54 15.85 -16.19
N ALA A 361 5.58 14.54 -16.44
CA ALA A 361 6.82 13.80 -16.64
C ALA A 361 6.94 13.38 -18.11
N GLU A 362 8.05 13.76 -18.75
CA GLU A 362 8.45 13.24 -20.07
C GLU A 362 9.51 12.16 -19.86
N CYS A 363 9.17 10.91 -20.20
CA CYS A 363 10.09 9.78 -20.08
C CYS A 363 10.72 9.49 -21.45
N LYS A 364 12.06 9.47 -21.49
CA LYS A 364 12.83 9.12 -22.70
C LYS A 364 13.68 7.89 -22.42
N GLU A 365 13.45 6.82 -23.18
CA GLU A 365 14.29 5.62 -23.15
C GLU A 365 15.40 5.74 -24.18
N ILE A 366 16.66 5.69 -23.76
CA ILE A 366 17.82 5.64 -24.65
C ILE A 366 18.36 4.22 -24.67
N ARG A 367 18.14 3.52 -25.76
CA ARG A 367 18.68 2.18 -25.97
C ARG A 367 20.10 2.27 -26.50
N ILE A 368 21.00 1.53 -25.89
CA ILE A 368 22.39 1.42 -26.27
C ILE A 368 22.79 -0.03 -26.51
N ASP A 369 23.58 -0.28 -27.52
CA ASP A 369 24.16 -1.59 -27.78
C ASP A 369 25.47 -1.73 -27.01
N LEU A 370 25.72 -2.95 -26.49
CA LEU A 370 27.06 -3.33 -26.03
C LEU A 370 27.98 -3.48 -27.24
N ASP A 371 29.26 -3.13 -27.08
CA ASP A 371 30.24 -3.42 -28.11
C ASP A 371 30.46 -4.94 -28.28
N PRO A 372 31.10 -5.41 -29.36
CA PRO A 372 31.27 -6.83 -29.63
C PRO A 372 32.00 -7.62 -28.53
N GLU A 373 32.98 -6.99 -27.84
CA GLU A 373 33.74 -7.63 -26.78
C GLU A 373 32.90 -7.71 -25.51
N GLU A 374 32.21 -6.62 -25.12
CA GLU A 374 31.27 -6.58 -23.99
C GLU A 374 30.12 -7.60 -24.18
N ARG A 375 29.62 -7.79 -25.43
CA ARG A 375 28.59 -8.80 -25.74
C ARG A 375 29.05 -10.21 -25.43
N LEU A 376 30.28 -10.58 -25.73
CA LEU A 376 30.81 -11.91 -25.45
C LEU A 376 30.92 -12.15 -23.95
N ILE A 377 31.43 -11.17 -23.21
CA ILE A 377 31.52 -11.23 -21.75
C ILE A 377 30.13 -11.33 -21.12
N TYR A 378 29.20 -10.50 -21.58
CA TYR A 378 27.80 -10.51 -21.13
C TYR A 378 27.11 -11.86 -21.38
N ALA A 379 27.32 -12.47 -22.55
CA ALA A 379 26.71 -13.74 -22.91
C ALA A 379 27.21 -14.90 -22.03
N ALA A 380 28.47 -14.85 -21.60
CA ALA A 380 29.08 -15.88 -20.75
C ALA A 380 28.81 -15.67 -19.24
N ALA A 381 28.35 -14.51 -18.83
CA ALA A 381 28.16 -14.13 -17.43
C ALA A 381 26.88 -14.71 -16.83
N SER A 382 26.83 -14.87 -15.50
CA SER A 382 25.61 -15.15 -14.73
C SER A 382 24.64 -13.98 -14.75
N ASP A 383 23.35 -14.22 -14.44
CA ASP A 383 22.33 -13.17 -14.48
C ASP A 383 22.66 -11.95 -13.59
N ALA A 384 23.24 -12.17 -12.42
CA ALA A 384 23.68 -11.09 -11.52
C ALA A 384 24.85 -10.29 -12.12
N GLU A 385 25.81 -10.96 -12.76
CA GLU A 385 26.94 -10.33 -13.42
C GLU A 385 26.51 -9.60 -14.69
N ARG A 386 25.57 -10.17 -15.47
CA ARG A 386 24.99 -9.49 -16.65
C ARG A 386 24.38 -8.16 -16.30
N TYR A 387 23.61 -8.12 -15.20
CA TYR A 387 23.01 -6.87 -14.75
C TYR A 387 24.08 -5.83 -14.42
N ARG A 388 25.13 -6.22 -13.69
CA ARG A 388 26.24 -5.32 -13.36
C ARG A 388 26.99 -4.84 -14.60
N LEU A 389 27.36 -5.74 -15.52
CA LEU A 389 28.05 -5.40 -16.77
C LEU A 389 27.25 -4.40 -17.61
N ALA A 390 25.94 -4.67 -17.77
CA ALA A 390 25.06 -3.75 -18.50
C ALA A 390 24.90 -2.41 -17.76
N ALA A 391 24.83 -2.40 -16.44
CA ALA A 391 24.67 -1.18 -15.65
C ALA A 391 25.93 -0.30 -15.71
N THR A 392 27.11 -0.89 -15.56
CA THR A 392 28.39 -0.15 -15.46
C THR A 392 29.09 0.11 -16.82
N SER A 393 28.43 -0.16 -17.94
CA SER A 393 28.98 0.05 -19.26
C SER A 393 29.49 1.51 -19.46
N PRO A 394 30.73 1.72 -19.94
CA PRO A 394 31.32 3.03 -20.17
C PRO A 394 30.48 3.92 -21.10
N VAL A 395 29.75 3.30 -22.04
CA VAL A 395 28.86 4.02 -22.98
C VAL A 395 27.75 4.75 -22.20
N LYS A 396 27.18 4.12 -21.16
CA LYS A 396 26.17 4.77 -20.32
C LYS A 396 26.72 6.00 -19.60
N ILE A 397 27.94 5.92 -19.08
CA ILE A 397 28.59 7.04 -18.40
C ILE A 397 28.82 8.21 -19.39
N ALA A 398 29.25 7.90 -20.60
CA ALA A 398 29.45 8.90 -21.65
C ALA A 398 28.13 9.59 -22.05
N ILE A 399 27.03 8.83 -22.15
CA ILE A 399 25.70 9.37 -22.44
C ILE A 399 25.21 10.21 -21.28
N ALA A 400 25.32 9.74 -20.03
CA ALA A 400 24.93 10.50 -18.85
C ALA A 400 25.62 11.86 -18.77
N LYS A 401 26.93 11.90 -19.02
CA LYS A 401 27.70 13.17 -19.09
C LYS A 401 27.18 14.12 -20.20
N LYS A 402 26.81 13.60 -21.38
CA LYS A 402 26.20 14.41 -22.44
C LYS A 402 24.82 14.94 -22.04
N LEU A 403 24.00 14.11 -21.39
CA LEU A 403 22.68 14.53 -20.91
C LEU A 403 22.80 15.63 -19.86
N ILE A 404 23.70 15.48 -18.89
CA ILE A 404 23.93 16.52 -17.88
C ILE A 404 24.38 17.83 -18.54
N ALA A 405 25.31 17.75 -19.51
CA ALA A 405 25.80 18.91 -20.23
C ALA A 405 24.74 19.60 -21.12
N ALA A 406 23.70 18.85 -21.53
CA ALA A 406 22.58 19.39 -22.31
C ALA A 406 21.57 20.17 -21.46
N HIS A 407 21.66 20.08 -20.10
CA HIS A 407 20.75 20.73 -19.16
C HIS A 407 21.50 21.75 -18.26
N PRO A 408 22.16 22.77 -18.80
CA PRO A 408 22.93 23.74 -18.03
C PRO A 408 21.99 24.60 -17.16
N GLY A 409 22.30 24.65 -15.86
CA GLY A 409 21.52 25.46 -14.89
C GLY A 409 20.23 24.79 -14.38
N GLU A 410 19.90 23.61 -14.87
CA GLU A 410 18.78 22.81 -14.37
C GLU A 410 19.22 21.92 -13.19
N ARG A 411 18.25 21.50 -12.37
CA ARG A 411 18.50 20.54 -11.29
C ARG A 411 18.51 19.13 -11.88
N VAL A 412 19.66 18.51 -11.93
CA VAL A 412 19.83 17.16 -12.50
C VAL A 412 20.11 16.17 -11.37
N LEU A 413 19.34 15.08 -11.30
CA LEU A 413 19.59 13.94 -10.43
C LEU A 413 20.02 12.75 -11.27
N VAL A 414 21.18 12.18 -10.99
CA VAL A 414 21.67 10.94 -11.62
C VAL A 414 21.57 9.82 -10.60
N ILE A 415 20.89 8.74 -10.96
CA ILE A 415 20.73 7.57 -10.10
C ILE A 415 21.46 6.39 -10.74
N GLY A 416 22.43 5.84 -10.00
CA GLY A 416 23.14 4.61 -10.36
C GLY A 416 22.97 3.56 -9.28
N GLN A 417 23.00 2.28 -9.65
CA GLN A 417 22.87 1.18 -8.69
C GLN A 417 24.22 0.74 -8.12
N TYR A 418 25.29 0.96 -8.83
CA TYR A 418 26.64 0.58 -8.43
C TYR A 418 27.52 1.82 -8.24
N LEU A 419 28.38 1.79 -7.23
CA LEU A 419 29.34 2.88 -6.99
C LEU A 419 30.27 3.10 -8.16
N ASP A 420 30.58 2.05 -8.91
CA ASP A 420 31.41 2.12 -10.12
C ASP A 420 30.80 2.99 -11.24
N GLN A 421 29.53 3.39 -11.13
CA GLN A 421 28.82 4.25 -12.09
C GLN A 421 28.89 5.73 -11.71
N LEU A 422 29.18 6.05 -10.46
CA LEU A 422 29.15 7.39 -9.87
C LEU A 422 30.54 7.98 -9.77
#